data_79b208712b34df527daf2fcb2129eea4
#
_entry.id   79b208712b34df527daf2fcb2129eea4
#
_cell.length_a   1.000
_cell.length_b   1.000
_cell.length_c   1.000
_cell.angle_alpha   90.00
_cell.angle_beta   90.00
_cell.angle_gamma   90.00
#
_symmetry.space_group_name_H-M   'P 1'
#
loop_
_entity.id
_entity.type
_entity.pdbx_description
1 polymer ?
#
loop_
_entity_poly.entity_id
_entity_poly.type
_entity_poly.pdbx_seq_one_letter_code
_entity_poly.pdbx_strand_id
1 'polypeptide(L)'
;MAKKKQAEQLIIGGQQVMPGERVTIEIPVAPMYTHDTVSISVLVKRGRLPGPTLFVCAAIHGDEINGVEIIRRLLKNPVLNRLKGTLIAIPIVNIYGFIHHTRYLPDGRDLNRSFPGSPRGSLTGRLAHTFMNEVVAKCTHGIDLHTGARHRSNFPQIRADLDDEATMGLT
;
A
#
# COMPACT_ATOMS: atom_id res chain seq x y z
N MET A 1 29.88 -9.63 24.40
CA MET A 1 29.11 -8.42 24.07
C MET A 1 28.36 -8.64 22.76
N ALA A 2 27.04 -8.82 22.80
CA ALA A 2 26.25 -9.02 21.61
C ALA A 2 26.21 -7.70 20.81
N LYS A 3 26.69 -7.71 19.54
CA LYS A 3 26.54 -6.59 18.62
C LYS A 3 25.05 -6.27 18.52
N LYS A 4 24.63 -5.09 19.01
CA LYS A 4 23.29 -4.54 18.69
C LYS A 4 23.16 -4.53 17.17
N LYS A 5 22.34 -5.43 16.62
CA LYS A 5 21.96 -5.36 15.20
C LYS A 5 21.37 -3.97 14.98
N GLN A 6 22.06 -3.14 14.22
CA GLN A 6 21.59 -1.80 13.87
C GLN A 6 20.22 -1.97 13.22
N ALA A 7 19.20 -1.30 13.76
CA ALA A 7 17.86 -1.40 13.24
C ALA A 7 17.89 -0.93 11.77
N GLU A 8 17.48 -1.81 10.87
CA GLU A 8 17.46 -1.55 9.44
C GLU A 8 16.74 -0.22 9.16
N GLN A 9 17.37 0.64 8.36
CA GLN A 9 16.84 1.96 8.07
C GLN A 9 15.62 1.82 7.16
N LEU A 10 14.45 2.27 7.61
CA LEU A 10 13.23 2.30 6.82
C LEU A 10 13.01 3.72 6.31
N ILE A 11 13.04 3.90 5.00
CA ILE A 11 12.79 5.18 4.33
C ILE A 11 11.60 4.99 3.38
N ILE A 12 10.55 5.79 3.55
CA ILE A 12 9.35 5.81 2.71
C ILE A 12 9.16 7.25 2.21
N GLY A 13 8.99 7.45 0.91
CA GLY A 13 8.79 8.79 0.35
C GLY A 13 9.90 9.79 0.74
N GLY A 14 11.15 9.31 0.90
CA GLY A 14 12.27 10.12 1.37
C GLY A 14 12.32 10.38 2.89
N GLN A 15 11.30 9.99 3.64
CA GLN A 15 11.24 10.17 5.10
C GLN A 15 11.69 8.92 5.84
N GLN A 16 12.63 9.06 6.78
CA GLN A 16 13.04 7.98 7.67
C GLN A 16 12.00 7.78 8.77
N VAL A 17 11.60 6.51 8.99
CA VAL A 17 10.68 6.13 10.07
C VAL A 17 11.44 5.37 11.16
N MET A 18 11.35 5.87 12.39
CA MET A 18 12.08 5.31 13.55
C MET A 18 11.29 4.17 14.23
N PRO A 19 11.96 3.22 14.90
CA PRO A 19 11.29 2.21 15.72
C PRO A 19 10.37 2.83 16.79
N GLY A 20 9.13 2.36 16.86
CA GLY A 20 8.09 2.85 17.76
C GLY A 20 7.26 4.00 17.19
N GLU A 21 7.61 4.51 16.02
CA GLU A 21 6.93 5.64 15.37
C GLU A 21 5.63 5.23 14.66
N ARG A 22 4.71 6.20 14.60
CA ARG A 22 3.53 6.17 13.76
C ARG A 22 3.45 7.49 13.00
N VAL A 23 3.48 7.42 11.67
CA VAL A 23 3.52 8.61 10.81
C VAL A 23 2.68 8.39 9.57
N THR A 24 2.13 9.48 9.03
CA THR A 24 1.53 9.51 7.69
C THR A 24 2.48 10.23 6.76
N ILE A 25 2.78 9.62 5.64
CA ILE A 25 3.72 10.11 4.63
C ILE A 25 2.94 10.27 3.31
N GLU A 26 3.05 11.44 2.71
CA GLU A 26 2.46 11.72 1.40
C GLU A 26 3.51 11.47 0.31
N ILE A 27 3.25 10.49 -0.55
CA ILE A 27 4.14 10.16 -1.67
C ILE A 27 3.60 10.81 -2.94
N PRO A 28 4.28 11.81 -3.51
CA PRO A 28 3.82 12.50 -4.70
C PRO A 28 3.82 11.57 -5.92
N VAL A 29 2.74 11.60 -6.69
CA VAL A 29 2.57 10.80 -7.92
C VAL A 29 2.66 11.66 -9.17
N ALA A 30 1.92 12.74 -9.23
CA ALA A 30 1.87 13.63 -10.39
C ALA A 30 1.40 15.04 -10.00
N PRO A 31 1.98 16.08 -10.59
CA PRO A 31 1.44 17.43 -10.49
C PRO A 31 0.13 17.53 -11.26
N MET A 32 -0.81 18.30 -10.73
CA MET A 32 -2.01 18.73 -11.43
C MET A 32 -1.76 20.06 -12.17
N TYR A 33 -2.64 20.40 -13.11
CA TYR A 33 -2.59 21.71 -13.80
C TYR A 33 -2.79 22.90 -12.84
N THR A 34 -3.38 22.66 -11.66
CA THR A 34 -3.53 23.64 -10.58
C THR A 34 -2.24 23.85 -9.79
N HIS A 35 -1.14 23.20 -10.16
CA HIS A 35 0.13 23.10 -9.42
C HIS A 35 0.07 22.32 -8.10
N ASP A 36 -1.10 21.81 -7.71
CA ASP A 36 -1.21 20.87 -6.60
C ASP A 36 -0.64 19.50 -6.99
N THR A 37 -0.15 18.77 -6.00
CA THR A 37 0.39 17.44 -6.23
C THR A 37 -0.60 16.40 -5.72
N VAL A 38 -0.97 15.45 -6.59
CA VAL A 38 -1.69 14.27 -6.14
C VAL A 38 -0.70 13.30 -5.51
N SER A 39 -1.00 12.89 -4.29
CA SER A 39 -0.15 12.02 -3.48
C SER A 39 -0.90 10.78 -3.03
N ILE A 40 -0.16 9.69 -2.81
CA ILE A 40 -0.63 8.52 -2.08
C ILE A 40 -0.34 8.73 -0.60
N SER A 41 -1.39 8.68 0.24
CA SER A 41 -1.22 8.72 1.70
C SER A 41 -0.82 7.33 2.23
N VAL A 42 0.36 7.23 2.82
CA VAL A 42 0.92 6.02 3.39
C VAL A 42 1.03 6.16 4.90
N LEU A 43 0.28 5.35 5.64
CA LEU A 43 0.37 5.31 7.10
C LEU A 43 1.36 4.22 7.51
N VAL A 44 2.41 4.60 8.20
CA VAL A 44 3.42 3.68 8.69
C VAL A 44 3.32 3.57 10.21
N LYS A 45 3.17 2.34 10.71
CA LYS A 45 3.29 2.01 12.12
C LYS A 45 4.49 1.07 12.27
N ARG A 46 5.60 1.58 12.82
CA ARG A 46 6.79 0.77 13.10
C ARG A 46 6.80 0.34 14.56
N GLY A 47 6.85 -0.96 14.80
CA GLY A 47 7.02 -1.52 16.13
C GLY A 47 8.40 -1.19 16.72
N ARG A 48 8.54 -1.29 18.05
CA ARG A 48 9.84 -1.11 18.72
C ARG A 48 10.77 -2.31 18.53
N LEU A 49 10.21 -3.49 18.31
CA LEU A 49 10.95 -4.74 18.11
C LEU A 49 11.03 -5.04 16.61
N PRO A 50 12.14 -5.64 16.15
CA PRO A 50 12.27 -6.07 14.77
C PRO A 50 11.26 -7.17 14.43
N GLY A 51 10.93 -7.27 13.16
CA GLY A 51 9.99 -8.23 12.59
C GLY A 51 9.74 -7.95 11.11
N PRO A 52 8.81 -8.67 10.47
CA PRO A 52 8.48 -8.47 9.07
C PRO A 52 7.92 -7.07 8.80
N THR A 53 8.03 -6.64 7.56
CA THR A 53 7.37 -5.44 7.04
C THR A 53 6.23 -5.87 6.15
N LEU A 54 4.99 -5.60 6.58
CA LEU A 54 3.77 -5.92 5.86
C LEU A 54 3.17 -4.63 5.28
N PHE A 55 2.86 -4.60 3.98
CA PHE A 55 1.92 -3.61 3.50
C PHE A 55 0.49 -4.18 3.40
N VAL A 56 -0.48 -3.32 3.64
CA VAL A 56 -1.91 -3.58 3.37
C VAL A 56 -2.45 -2.42 2.56
N CYS A 57 -2.93 -2.68 1.36
CA CYS A 57 -3.49 -1.65 0.50
C CYS A 57 -4.92 -1.97 0.07
N ALA A 58 -5.60 -0.94 -0.44
CA ALA A 58 -6.95 -1.06 -1.00
C ALA A 58 -7.15 -0.01 -2.10
N ALA A 59 -8.30 -0.09 -2.75
CA ALA A 59 -8.70 0.84 -3.81
C ALA A 59 -7.64 1.01 -4.91
N ILE A 60 -7.00 -0.09 -5.34
CA ILE A 60 -6.30 -0.18 -6.63
C ILE A 60 -7.31 0.07 -7.75
N HIS A 61 -8.55 -0.42 -7.57
CA HIS A 61 -9.71 0.01 -8.34
C HIS A 61 -10.54 0.97 -7.47
N GLY A 62 -10.79 2.16 -7.96
CA GLY A 62 -11.41 3.21 -7.16
C GLY A 62 -12.86 2.98 -6.77
N ASP A 63 -13.55 2.06 -7.42
CA ASP A 63 -14.92 1.63 -7.11
C ASP A 63 -14.99 0.49 -6.08
N GLU A 64 -13.87 -0.09 -5.67
CA GLU A 64 -13.78 -1.20 -4.71
C GLU A 64 -13.43 -0.67 -3.31
N ILE A 65 -14.42 -0.08 -2.62
CA ILE A 65 -14.19 0.78 -1.44
C ILE A 65 -14.18 0.05 -0.09
N ASN A 66 -14.61 -1.21 0.00
CA ASN A 66 -14.72 -1.90 1.30
C ASN A 66 -13.37 -2.06 1.99
N GLY A 67 -12.30 -2.27 1.21
CA GLY A 67 -10.94 -2.38 1.72
C GLY A 67 -10.47 -1.12 2.45
N VAL A 68 -10.93 0.06 2.03
CA VAL A 68 -10.63 1.34 2.69
C VAL A 68 -11.13 1.34 4.13
N GLU A 69 -12.39 0.88 4.35
CA GLU A 69 -12.98 0.79 5.68
C GLU A 69 -12.31 -0.31 6.53
N ILE A 70 -11.93 -1.43 5.93
CA ILE A 70 -11.18 -2.49 6.62
C ILE A 70 -9.85 -1.92 7.16
N ILE A 71 -9.09 -1.21 6.33
CA ILE A 71 -7.82 -0.59 6.73
C ILE A 71 -8.07 0.48 7.82
N ARG A 72 -9.10 1.31 7.67
CA ARG A 72 -9.46 2.31 8.68
C ARG A 72 -9.74 1.68 10.05
N ARG A 73 -10.43 0.54 10.10
CA ARG A 73 -10.69 -0.21 11.34
C ARG A 73 -9.41 -0.87 11.88
N LEU A 74 -8.62 -1.48 11.01
CA LEU A 74 -7.33 -2.06 11.38
C LEU A 74 -6.44 -1.03 12.10
N LEU A 75 -6.33 0.17 11.54
CA LEU A 75 -5.50 1.24 12.10
C LEU A 75 -5.94 1.75 13.48
N LYS A 76 -7.18 1.46 13.89
CA LYS A 76 -7.72 1.77 15.22
C LYS A 76 -7.61 0.60 16.19
N ASN A 77 -7.21 -0.60 15.71
CA ASN A 77 -7.17 -1.79 16.54
C ASN A 77 -6.02 -1.71 17.55
N PRO A 78 -6.28 -1.92 18.86
CA PRO A 78 -5.27 -1.91 19.91
C PRO A 78 -4.16 -2.95 19.72
N VAL A 79 -4.38 -4.01 18.94
CA VAL A 79 -3.35 -5.03 18.63
C VAL A 79 -2.09 -4.41 18.06
N LEU A 80 -2.22 -3.31 17.31
CA LEU A 80 -1.09 -2.58 16.72
C LEU A 80 -0.15 -1.93 17.76
N ASN A 81 -0.58 -1.82 19.03
CA ASN A 81 0.29 -1.33 20.10
C ASN A 81 1.36 -2.35 20.51
N ARG A 82 1.14 -3.64 20.15
CA ARG A 82 2.06 -4.76 20.40
C ARG A 82 2.77 -5.23 19.14
N LEU A 83 2.72 -4.43 18.06
CA LEU A 83 3.31 -4.78 16.77
C LEU A 83 4.81 -5.03 16.90
N LYS A 84 5.27 -6.16 16.36
CA LYS A 84 6.67 -6.46 16.06
C LYS A 84 6.85 -6.33 14.54
N GLY A 85 7.90 -5.62 14.10
CA GLY A 85 8.06 -5.29 12.68
C GLY A 85 7.30 -4.02 12.29
N THR A 86 6.83 -3.94 11.07
CA THR A 86 6.23 -2.71 10.51
C THR A 86 4.96 -3.01 9.75
N LEU A 87 3.92 -2.20 9.96
CA LEU A 87 2.74 -2.14 9.13
C LEU A 87 2.79 -0.85 8.28
N ILE A 88 2.65 -1.01 6.98
CA ILE A 88 2.49 0.07 5.99
C ILE A 88 1.08 -0.04 5.43
N ALA A 89 0.22 0.91 5.74
CA ALA A 89 -1.18 0.89 5.34
C ALA A 89 -1.48 1.97 4.31
N ILE A 90 -2.03 1.57 3.18
CA ILE A 90 -2.38 2.44 2.06
C ILE A 90 -3.88 2.27 1.76
N PRO A 91 -4.76 3.06 2.41
CA PRO A 91 -6.20 2.90 2.22
C PRO A 91 -6.66 3.11 0.77
N ILE A 92 -6.00 4.00 0.06
CA ILE A 92 -6.37 4.35 -1.32
C ILE A 92 -5.11 4.47 -2.15
N VAL A 93 -4.91 3.52 -3.09
CA VAL A 93 -3.79 3.57 -4.04
C VAL A 93 -4.17 4.42 -5.25
N ASN A 94 -5.34 4.17 -5.83
CA ASN A 94 -5.86 4.90 -7.00
C ASN A 94 -6.79 6.03 -6.55
N ILE A 95 -6.21 7.16 -6.14
CA ILE A 95 -6.97 8.31 -5.65
C ILE A 95 -7.91 8.91 -6.73
N TYR A 96 -7.47 8.93 -7.97
CA TYR A 96 -8.30 9.44 -9.08
C TYR A 96 -9.54 8.55 -9.28
N GLY A 97 -9.34 7.24 -9.36
CA GLY A 97 -10.44 6.29 -9.47
C GLY A 97 -11.37 6.35 -8.27
N PHE A 98 -10.83 6.52 -7.07
CA PHE A 98 -11.61 6.61 -5.84
C PHE A 98 -12.54 7.83 -5.82
N ILE A 99 -12.04 9.02 -6.19
CA ILE A 99 -12.84 10.26 -6.22
C ILE A 99 -13.98 10.15 -7.23
N HIS A 100 -13.74 9.48 -8.36
CA HIS A 100 -14.72 9.35 -9.44
C HIS A 100 -15.53 8.05 -9.37
N HIS A 101 -15.32 7.20 -8.35
CA HIS A 101 -15.94 5.87 -8.22
C HIS A 101 -15.79 5.03 -9.50
N THR A 102 -14.61 5.05 -10.09
CA THR A 102 -14.27 4.32 -11.31
C THR A 102 -13.10 3.37 -11.08
N ARG A 103 -13.12 2.26 -11.79
CA ARG A 103 -12.03 1.28 -11.80
C ARG A 103 -10.72 1.86 -12.31
N TYR A 104 -10.79 2.76 -13.29
CA TYR A 104 -9.68 3.23 -14.09
C TYR A 104 -9.12 4.56 -13.59
N LEU A 105 -7.86 4.87 -13.99
CA LEU A 105 -7.28 6.20 -13.89
C LEU A 105 -7.78 7.10 -15.03
N PRO A 106 -7.51 8.43 -14.97
CA PRO A 106 -7.91 9.38 -16.02
C PRO A 106 -7.37 9.06 -17.42
N ASP A 107 -6.27 8.33 -17.53
CA ASP A 107 -5.72 7.86 -18.83
C ASP A 107 -6.42 6.59 -19.35
N GLY A 108 -7.53 6.17 -18.74
CA GLY A 108 -8.36 5.03 -19.14
C GLY A 108 -7.76 3.67 -18.86
N ARG A 109 -6.67 3.59 -18.10
CA ARG A 109 -5.93 2.35 -17.85
C ARG A 109 -6.29 1.73 -16.50
N ASP A 110 -6.21 0.40 -16.45
CA ASP A 110 -6.34 -0.39 -15.23
C ASP A 110 -4.98 -0.47 -14.51
N LEU A 111 -4.92 0.06 -13.27
CA LEU A 111 -3.71 0.04 -12.47
C LEU A 111 -3.21 -1.37 -12.23
N ASN A 112 -4.14 -2.33 -11.99
CA ASN A 112 -3.82 -3.73 -11.75
C ASN A 112 -3.32 -4.51 -13.01
N ARG A 113 -3.20 -3.83 -14.14
CA ARG A 113 -2.58 -4.31 -15.38
C ARG A 113 -1.33 -3.52 -15.76
N SER A 114 -0.91 -2.60 -14.89
CA SER A 114 0.17 -1.64 -15.21
C SER A 114 1.43 -1.84 -14.37
N PHE A 115 1.41 -2.74 -13.41
CA PHE A 115 2.60 -3.10 -12.63
C PHE A 115 3.62 -3.86 -13.50
N PRO A 116 4.94 -3.63 -13.28
CA PRO A 116 5.58 -2.80 -12.26
C PRO A 116 5.62 -1.29 -12.58
N GLY A 117 5.11 -0.88 -13.74
CA GLY A 117 5.09 0.51 -14.17
C GLY A 117 6.39 1.03 -14.74
N SER A 118 6.43 2.34 -15.00
CA SER A 118 7.61 3.04 -15.53
C SER A 118 7.62 4.49 -15.08
N PRO A 119 8.79 5.07 -14.70
CA PRO A 119 8.88 6.47 -14.26
C PRO A 119 8.60 7.47 -15.40
N ARG A 120 8.72 7.04 -16.65
CA ARG A 120 8.46 7.84 -17.85
C ARG A 120 7.19 7.41 -18.61
N GLY A 121 6.38 6.55 -17.98
CA GLY A 121 5.16 6.02 -18.58
C GLY A 121 3.96 6.96 -18.51
N SER A 122 2.79 6.41 -18.84
CA SER A 122 1.50 7.06 -18.62
C SER A 122 1.29 7.40 -17.14
N LEU A 123 0.23 8.15 -16.82
CA LEU A 123 -0.12 8.45 -15.43
C LEU A 123 -0.23 7.16 -14.59
N THR A 124 -0.96 6.16 -15.11
CA THR A 124 -1.11 4.85 -14.47
C THR A 124 0.24 4.13 -14.32
N GLY A 125 1.10 4.15 -15.34
CA GLY A 125 2.42 3.54 -15.28
C GLY A 125 3.34 4.20 -14.25
N ARG A 126 3.26 5.52 -14.09
CA ARG A 126 4.03 6.26 -13.06
C ARG A 126 3.52 5.95 -11.65
N LEU A 127 2.20 5.91 -11.46
CA LEU A 127 1.60 5.52 -10.19
C LEU A 127 2.04 4.10 -9.79
N ALA A 128 1.93 3.14 -10.72
CA ALA A 128 2.39 1.77 -10.50
C ALA A 128 3.87 1.72 -10.10
N HIS A 129 4.73 2.44 -10.83
CA HIS A 129 6.17 2.51 -10.54
C HIS A 129 6.47 3.09 -9.16
N THR A 130 5.82 4.19 -8.80
CA THR A 130 5.96 4.82 -7.47
C THR A 130 5.54 3.87 -6.35
N PHE A 131 4.38 3.22 -6.50
CA PHE A 131 3.88 2.26 -5.51
C PHE A 131 4.84 1.07 -5.36
N MET A 132 5.34 0.51 -6.46
CA MET A 132 6.31 -0.60 -6.42
C MET A 132 7.59 -0.23 -5.68
N ASN A 133 8.18 0.93 -5.96
CA ASN A 133 9.49 1.31 -5.41
C ASN A 133 9.39 1.87 -3.98
N GLU A 134 8.35 2.66 -3.70
CA GLU A 134 8.22 3.33 -2.40
C GLU A 134 7.54 2.48 -1.34
N VAL A 135 6.76 1.46 -1.74
CA VAL A 135 6.03 0.59 -0.83
C VAL A 135 6.46 -0.87 -0.97
N VAL A 136 6.15 -1.50 -2.12
CA VAL A 136 6.27 -2.96 -2.28
C VAL A 136 7.72 -3.42 -2.08
N ALA A 137 8.70 -2.77 -2.72
CA ALA A 137 10.11 -3.13 -2.63
C ALA A 137 10.71 -3.01 -1.21
N LYS A 138 9.99 -2.37 -0.28
CA LYS A 138 10.42 -2.19 1.11
C LYS A 138 9.72 -3.14 2.08
N CYS A 139 8.86 -4.02 1.56
CA CYS A 139 8.06 -4.95 2.34
C CYS A 139 8.52 -6.39 2.13
N THR A 140 8.33 -7.20 3.16
CA THR A 140 8.54 -8.65 3.09
C THR A 140 7.26 -9.38 2.69
N HIS A 141 6.08 -8.77 2.98
CA HIS A 141 4.77 -9.34 2.73
C HIS A 141 3.80 -8.24 2.27
N GLY A 142 2.76 -8.63 1.53
CA GLY A 142 1.76 -7.71 1.04
C GLY A 142 0.36 -8.31 1.01
N ILE A 143 -0.64 -7.48 1.32
CA ILE A 143 -2.06 -7.82 1.19
C ILE A 143 -2.71 -6.70 0.40
N ASP A 144 -3.36 -7.05 -0.71
CA ASP A 144 -4.16 -6.14 -1.51
C ASP A 144 -5.64 -6.52 -1.40
N LEU A 145 -6.45 -5.58 -0.91
CA LEU A 145 -7.86 -5.79 -0.62
C LEU A 145 -8.71 -5.38 -1.81
N HIS A 146 -9.40 -6.35 -2.37
CA HIS A 146 -10.33 -6.17 -3.49
C HIS A 146 -11.76 -6.56 -3.13
N THR A 147 -12.71 -6.08 -3.92
CA THR A 147 -14.09 -6.58 -3.96
C THR A 147 -14.48 -6.94 -5.39
N GLY A 148 -15.72 -7.35 -5.62
CA GLY A 148 -16.29 -7.29 -6.96
C GLY A 148 -16.38 -5.83 -7.43
N ALA A 149 -16.15 -5.57 -8.71
CA ALA A 149 -16.36 -4.27 -9.30
C ALA A 149 -17.83 -3.82 -9.10
N ARG A 150 -18.08 -2.51 -9.26
CA ARG A 150 -19.41 -1.92 -9.09
C ARG A 150 -20.51 -2.78 -9.73
N HIS A 151 -21.57 -3.03 -8.97
CA HIS A 151 -22.71 -3.91 -9.34
C HIS A 151 -22.36 -5.40 -9.55
N ARG A 152 -21.24 -5.87 -9.02
CA ARG A 152 -20.86 -7.29 -9.01
C ARG A 152 -20.68 -7.79 -7.58
N SER A 153 -21.04 -9.05 -7.36
CA SER A 153 -20.73 -9.78 -6.15
C SER A 153 -19.67 -10.84 -6.44
N ASN A 154 -18.77 -11.05 -5.49
CA ASN A 154 -17.79 -12.14 -5.54
C ASN A 154 -17.96 -13.02 -4.31
N PHE A 155 -17.62 -14.30 -4.45
CA PHE A 155 -17.35 -15.12 -3.29
C PHE A 155 -16.10 -14.60 -2.55
N PRO A 156 -16.06 -14.69 -1.21
CA PRO A 156 -14.83 -14.49 -0.48
C PRO A 156 -13.76 -15.45 -1.02
N GLN A 157 -12.61 -14.90 -1.41
CA GLN A 157 -11.50 -15.66 -1.98
C GLN A 157 -10.17 -14.99 -1.68
N ILE A 158 -9.13 -15.80 -1.59
CA ILE A 158 -7.74 -15.36 -1.55
C ILE A 158 -7.09 -15.75 -2.88
N ARG A 159 -6.30 -14.84 -3.44
CA ARG A 159 -5.42 -15.10 -4.58
C ARG A 159 -3.99 -14.92 -4.10
N ALA A 160 -3.24 -16.00 -4.14
CA ALA A 160 -1.89 -16.04 -3.63
C ALA A 160 -1.01 -16.90 -4.54
N ASP A 161 0.28 -16.68 -4.51
CA ASP A 161 1.27 -17.58 -5.08
C ASP A 161 1.52 -18.71 -4.07
N LEU A 162 0.90 -19.87 -4.32
CA LEU A 162 1.00 -21.02 -3.42
C LEU A 162 2.29 -21.82 -3.62
N ASP A 163 3.09 -21.49 -4.63
CA ASP A 163 4.42 -22.10 -4.82
C ASP A 163 5.48 -21.42 -3.93
N ASP A 164 5.16 -20.25 -3.36
CA ASP A 164 5.99 -19.58 -2.36
C ASP A 164 5.59 -19.99 -0.93
N GLU A 165 6.48 -20.67 -0.21
CA GLU A 165 6.22 -21.18 1.15
C GLU A 165 5.84 -20.08 2.14
N ALA A 166 6.43 -18.89 2.02
CA ALA A 166 6.12 -17.77 2.92
C ALA A 166 4.69 -17.25 2.68
N THR A 167 4.26 -17.18 1.43
CA THR A 167 2.89 -16.80 1.05
C THR A 167 1.88 -17.85 1.48
N MET A 168 2.20 -19.15 1.30
CA MET A 168 1.34 -20.25 1.71
C MET A 168 1.09 -20.25 3.24
N GLY A 169 2.07 -19.83 4.03
CA GLY A 169 1.92 -19.69 5.48
C GLY A 169 1.02 -18.54 5.94
N LEU A 170 0.59 -17.64 5.02
CA LEU A 170 -0.31 -16.52 5.29
C LEU A 170 -1.77 -16.81 4.88
N THR A 171 -2.02 -17.83 4.07
CA THR A 171 -3.34 -18.21 3.55
C THR A 171 -4.00 -19.30 4.40
#